data_879ef298a0852cbe9faa5fc8d7f261f3
#
_entry.id   879ef298a0852cbe9faa5fc8d7f261f3
#
_cell.length_a   1.000
_cell.length_b   1.000
_cell.length_c   1.000
_cell.angle_alpha   90.00
_cell.angle_beta   90.00
_cell.angle_gamma   90.00
#
_symmetry.space_group_name_H-M   'P 1'
#
loop_
_entity.id
_entity.type
_entity.pdbx_description
1 polymer ?
#
loop_
_entity_poly.entity_id
_entity_poly.type
_entity_poly.pdbx_seq_one_letter_code
_entity_poly.pdbx_strand_id
1 'polypeptide(L)'
;MANMRKDKKGRGLHTGEQQRKDGIYLYRYTDITGKRRTIYAGDLPELRQKEKQIRRDLDDNIMTDVVTQNMTLNELFEQYIAAKIAAQSSKIHYRSVWNSRIKPELGDIKVTQIKPFHIKSFYVKLEEKGYKSSSIKLTHCLLSSVLDAAVDNDIIRKNPAKNAITLSVGADAKEKQVLTMEQQKNLLAFVANSKVYKIYLPMFIIFLEIGLRCGELVGLTWDDVSFENKTLSINHQLSYNRYGDGYHFLVIPPKTAAGVRDIPLTDKVLDAFRQQKETNQRLNRYTRKEINGYGNFIFLTNNNMPYASSCIDQIMYHVSDAYNRKEQKAAIKDERKPNLMPKFSPHDLRHTACTNKARLGMNVRTLQYIMGHGSSSVTLEVYNHLDNVEDARNEMQRIEETQLIS
;
A
#
# COMPACT_ATOMS: atom_id res chain seq x y z
N MET A 1 30.72 -56.11 -25.12
CA MET A 1 31.18 -54.79 -24.60
C MET A 1 30.81 -53.75 -25.68
N ALA A 2 29.95 -52.75 -25.33
CA ALA A 2 29.57 -51.71 -26.29
C ALA A 2 30.82 -50.90 -26.65
N ASN A 3 31.07 -50.71 -27.93
CA ASN A 3 32.22 -49.99 -28.47
C ASN A 3 32.11 -48.51 -28.06
N MET A 4 32.89 -48.08 -27.04
CA MET A 4 32.82 -46.73 -26.50
C MET A 4 33.28 -45.73 -27.57
N ARG A 5 32.41 -44.83 -27.99
CA ARG A 5 32.75 -43.79 -28.97
C ARG A 5 33.87 -42.90 -28.42
N LYS A 6 34.86 -42.58 -29.26
CA LYS A 6 36.02 -41.76 -28.88
C LYS A 6 36.05 -40.47 -29.68
N ASP A 7 36.55 -39.40 -29.09
CA ASP A 7 36.83 -38.14 -29.79
C ASP A 7 38.13 -38.25 -30.64
N LYS A 8 38.45 -37.19 -31.38
CA LYS A 8 39.69 -37.11 -32.20
C LYS A 8 40.97 -37.23 -31.39
N LYS A 9 40.93 -37.05 -30.06
CA LYS A 9 42.04 -37.17 -29.13
C LYS A 9 42.05 -38.53 -28.38
N GLY A 10 41.20 -39.50 -28.78
CA GLY A 10 41.09 -40.82 -28.19
C GLY A 10 40.35 -40.91 -26.86
N ARG A 11 39.71 -39.82 -26.37
CA ARG A 11 38.96 -39.78 -25.12
C ARG A 11 37.56 -40.36 -25.31
N GLY A 12 37.09 -41.17 -24.36
CA GLY A 12 35.77 -41.79 -24.40
C GLY A 12 34.67 -40.74 -24.27
N LEU A 13 33.63 -40.85 -25.12
CA LEU A 13 32.45 -40.03 -25.11
C LEU A 13 31.28 -40.75 -24.42
N HIS A 14 30.56 -40.05 -23.54
CA HIS A 14 29.36 -40.57 -22.86
C HIS A 14 28.14 -40.62 -23.79
N THR A 15 27.07 -41.26 -23.34
CA THR A 15 25.78 -41.26 -24.02
C THR A 15 25.26 -39.82 -24.18
N GLY A 16 24.92 -39.42 -25.40
CA GLY A 16 24.51 -38.06 -25.71
C GLY A 16 25.65 -37.13 -26.16
N GLU A 17 26.91 -37.42 -25.78
CA GLU A 17 28.05 -36.64 -26.24
C GLU A 17 28.46 -36.99 -27.67
N GLN A 18 28.89 -36.00 -28.44
CA GLN A 18 29.41 -36.15 -29.80
C GLN A 18 30.42 -35.01 -30.09
N GLN A 19 31.46 -35.33 -30.87
CA GLN A 19 32.32 -34.32 -31.46
C GLN A 19 31.98 -34.15 -32.94
N ARG A 20 31.78 -32.91 -33.37
CA ARG A 20 31.55 -32.54 -34.78
C ARG A 20 32.87 -32.55 -35.58
N LYS A 21 32.74 -32.51 -36.92
CA LYS A 21 33.91 -32.47 -37.82
C LYS A 21 34.78 -31.20 -37.62
N ASP A 22 34.14 -30.08 -37.26
CA ASP A 22 34.76 -28.79 -36.95
C ASP A 22 35.44 -28.75 -35.56
N GLY A 23 35.40 -29.84 -34.81
CA GLY A 23 36.06 -29.95 -33.49
C GLY A 23 35.17 -29.58 -32.32
N ILE A 24 34.02 -28.95 -32.52
CA ILE A 24 33.07 -28.58 -31.47
C ILE A 24 32.42 -29.81 -30.85
N TYR A 25 32.30 -29.83 -29.55
CA TYR A 25 31.59 -30.88 -28.81
C TYR A 25 30.14 -30.51 -28.63
N LEU A 26 29.24 -31.49 -28.64
CA LEU A 26 27.82 -31.33 -28.36
C LEU A 26 27.31 -32.44 -27.43
N TYR A 27 26.30 -32.08 -26.64
CA TYR A 27 25.55 -33.02 -25.80
C TYR A 27 24.06 -32.86 -26.09
N ARG A 28 23.41 -34.02 -26.36
CA ARG A 28 21.95 -34.09 -26.62
C ARG A 28 21.25 -34.69 -25.43
N TYR A 29 20.21 -34.04 -24.99
CA TYR A 29 19.33 -34.48 -23.90
C TYR A 29 17.86 -34.17 -24.20
N THR A 30 16.97 -34.76 -23.42
CA THR A 30 15.55 -34.45 -23.44
C THR A 30 15.23 -33.61 -22.22
N ASP A 31 14.59 -32.46 -22.41
CA ASP A 31 14.16 -31.59 -21.31
C ASP A 31 12.94 -32.13 -20.59
N ILE A 32 12.53 -31.51 -19.47
CA ILE A 32 11.37 -31.90 -18.66
C ILE A 32 10.04 -31.82 -19.44
N THR A 33 9.99 -31.09 -20.55
CA THR A 33 8.81 -30.99 -21.43
C THR A 33 8.79 -32.07 -22.51
N GLY A 34 9.77 -32.99 -22.52
CA GLY A 34 9.90 -34.03 -23.52
C GLY A 34 10.57 -33.59 -24.83
N LYS A 35 11.03 -32.35 -24.94
CA LYS A 35 11.70 -31.84 -26.14
C LYS A 35 13.18 -32.16 -26.13
N ARG A 36 13.71 -32.57 -27.31
CA ARG A 36 15.14 -32.78 -27.51
C ARG A 36 15.89 -31.48 -27.62
N ARG A 37 16.94 -31.35 -26.83
CA ARG A 37 17.85 -30.19 -26.77
C ARG A 37 19.28 -30.58 -27.07
N THR A 38 20.05 -29.59 -27.51
CA THR A 38 21.48 -29.78 -27.79
C THR A 38 22.24 -28.59 -27.24
N ILE A 39 23.31 -28.84 -26.51
CA ILE A 39 24.27 -27.79 -26.07
C ILE A 39 25.61 -28.03 -26.77
N TYR A 40 26.38 -26.96 -26.84
CA TYR A 40 27.70 -26.97 -27.51
C TYR A 40 28.77 -26.42 -26.56
N ALA A 41 30.01 -26.92 -26.78
CA ALA A 41 31.17 -26.46 -26.05
C ALA A 41 32.44 -26.56 -26.93
N GLY A 42 33.43 -25.72 -26.69
CA GLY A 42 34.68 -25.71 -27.41
C GLY A 42 35.58 -26.90 -27.09
N ASP A 43 35.45 -27.45 -25.86
CA ASP A 43 36.18 -28.63 -25.43
C ASP A 43 35.32 -29.60 -24.59
N LEU A 44 35.86 -30.81 -24.37
CA LEU A 44 35.14 -31.85 -23.64
C LEU A 44 34.99 -31.58 -22.13
N PRO A 45 35.97 -31.01 -21.41
CA PRO A 45 35.78 -30.60 -20.02
C PRO A 45 34.66 -29.60 -19.84
N GLU A 46 34.58 -28.55 -20.67
CA GLU A 46 33.50 -27.55 -20.68
C GLU A 46 32.12 -28.21 -20.95
N LEU A 47 32.07 -29.14 -21.95
CA LEU A 47 30.84 -29.87 -22.22
C LEU A 47 30.36 -30.64 -21.00
N ARG A 48 31.24 -31.36 -20.33
CA ARG A 48 30.90 -32.17 -19.16
C ARG A 48 30.53 -31.36 -17.95
N GLN A 49 31.06 -30.16 -17.80
CA GLN A 49 30.60 -29.23 -16.76
C GLN A 49 29.19 -28.79 -17.02
N LYS A 50 28.86 -28.41 -18.26
CA LYS A 50 27.50 -28.07 -18.71
C LYS A 50 26.54 -29.26 -18.57
N GLU A 51 26.96 -30.46 -18.97
CA GLU A 51 26.18 -31.68 -18.83
C GLU A 51 25.85 -31.99 -17.36
N LYS A 52 26.82 -31.89 -16.47
CA LYS A 52 26.61 -32.10 -15.02
C LYS A 52 25.58 -31.10 -14.45
N GLN A 53 25.62 -29.85 -14.90
CA GLN A 53 24.64 -28.85 -14.48
C GLN A 53 23.24 -29.19 -15.02
N ILE A 54 23.12 -29.53 -16.31
CA ILE A 54 21.82 -29.88 -16.93
C ILE A 54 21.23 -31.14 -16.28
N ARG A 55 22.03 -32.17 -16.01
CA ARG A 55 21.53 -33.36 -15.31
C ARG A 55 20.94 -33.03 -13.94
N ARG A 56 21.63 -32.16 -13.15
CA ARG A 56 21.12 -31.66 -11.87
C ARG A 56 19.81 -30.86 -12.05
N ASP A 57 19.75 -30.05 -13.12
CA ASP A 57 18.56 -29.25 -13.39
C ASP A 57 17.37 -30.14 -13.78
N LEU A 58 17.62 -31.19 -14.57
CA LEU A 58 16.59 -32.20 -14.93
C LEU A 58 16.15 -33.02 -13.70
N ASP A 59 17.09 -33.46 -12.86
CA ASP A 59 16.79 -34.20 -11.62
C ASP A 59 15.95 -33.37 -10.65
N ASP A 60 16.15 -32.04 -10.65
CA ASP A 60 15.40 -31.09 -9.85
C ASP A 60 14.17 -30.53 -10.58
N ASN A 61 13.79 -31.05 -11.74
CA ASN A 61 12.71 -30.59 -12.62
C ASN A 61 12.83 -29.10 -13.03
N ILE A 62 14.03 -28.55 -13.12
CA ILE A 62 14.26 -27.15 -13.53
C ILE A 62 14.19 -27.02 -15.06
N MET A 63 13.51 -25.98 -15.55
CA MET A 63 13.44 -25.68 -16.98
C MET A 63 14.82 -25.34 -17.54
N THR A 64 15.24 -26.10 -18.56
CA THR A 64 16.56 -25.96 -19.20
C THR A 64 16.48 -25.33 -20.60
N ASP A 65 15.31 -24.84 -21.01
CA ASP A 65 15.16 -24.18 -22.29
C ASP A 65 15.85 -22.82 -22.35
N VAL A 66 16.32 -22.44 -23.53
CA VAL A 66 17.13 -21.21 -23.72
C VAL A 66 16.34 -19.94 -23.38
N VAL A 67 15.05 -19.92 -23.61
CA VAL A 67 14.19 -18.77 -23.36
C VAL A 67 14.09 -18.54 -21.84
N THR A 68 13.73 -19.57 -21.08
CA THR A 68 13.61 -19.52 -19.62
C THR A 68 14.94 -19.22 -18.94
N GLN A 69 16.04 -19.83 -19.42
CA GLN A 69 17.39 -19.59 -18.88
C GLN A 69 17.90 -18.15 -19.11
N ASN A 70 17.41 -17.48 -20.15
CA ASN A 70 17.77 -16.09 -20.47
C ASN A 70 16.76 -15.05 -19.97
N MET A 71 15.64 -15.47 -19.39
CA MET A 71 14.59 -14.61 -18.89
C MET A 71 15.14 -13.59 -17.87
N THR A 72 14.90 -12.32 -18.10
CA THR A 72 15.24 -11.24 -17.17
C THR A 72 14.23 -11.15 -16.04
N LEU A 73 14.62 -10.54 -14.93
CA LEU A 73 13.70 -10.30 -13.81
C LEU A 73 12.51 -9.42 -14.22
N ASN A 74 12.72 -8.52 -15.16
CA ASN A 74 11.69 -7.65 -15.71
C ASN A 74 10.64 -8.44 -16.53
N GLU A 75 11.08 -9.35 -17.39
CA GLU A 75 10.18 -10.21 -18.17
C GLU A 75 9.38 -11.12 -17.24
N LEU A 76 9.98 -11.68 -16.20
CA LEU A 76 9.29 -12.46 -15.18
C LEU A 76 8.23 -11.61 -14.46
N PHE A 77 8.54 -10.37 -14.09
CA PHE A 77 7.58 -9.47 -13.46
C PHE A 77 6.37 -9.19 -14.36
N GLU A 78 6.56 -8.97 -15.65
CA GLU A 78 5.45 -8.73 -16.56
C GLU A 78 4.54 -9.94 -16.67
N GLN A 79 5.10 -11.15 -16.72
CA GLN A 79 4.31 -12.39 -16.68
C GLN A 79 3.56 -12.55 -15.35
N TYR A 80 4.25 -12.32 -14.22
CA TYR A 80 3.66 -12.37 -12.89
C TYR A 80 2.48 -11.40 -12.72
N ILE A 81 2.65 -10.13 -13.13
CA ILE A 81 1.60 -9.12 -12.93
C ILE A 81 0.42 -9.33 -13.89
N ALA A 82 0.65 -9.90 -15.07
CA ALA A 82 -0.41 -10.28 -16.00
C ALA A 82 -1.29 -11.41 -15.42
N ALA A 83 -0.66 -12.44 -14.88
CA ALA A 83 -1.34 -13.59 -14.28
C ALA A 83 -1.97 -13.30 -12.91
N LYS A 84 -1.50 -12.25 -12.19
CA LYS A 84 -1.95 -11.96 -10.84
C LYS A 84 -3.40 -11.52 -10.78
N ILE A 85 -4.21 -12.27 -10.01
CA ILE A 85 -5.59 -11.88 -9.67
C ILE A 85 -5.52 -10.85 -8.55
N ALA A 86 -5.68 -9.58 -8.89
CA ALA A 86 -5.66 -8.47 -7.93
C ALA A 86 -6.44 -7.27 -8.47
N ALA A 87 -6.93 -6.41 -7.58
CA ALA A 87 -7.56 -5.16 -7.95
C ALA A 87 -6.62 -4.29 -8.81
N GLN A 88 -7.17 -3.59 -9.79
CA GLN A 88 -6.40 -2.75 -10.72
C GLN A 88 -5.52 -1.71 -9.99
N SER A 89 -6.03 -1.10 -8.92
CA SER A 89 -5.25 -0.18 -8.08
C SER A 89 -4.00 -0.83 -7.46
N SER A 90 -4.10 -2.10 -7.06
CA SER A 90 -2.95 -2.86 -6.54
C SER A 90 -1.93 -3.15 -7.63
N LYS A 91 -2.39 -3.53 -8.84
CA LYS A 91 -1.47 -3.73 -9.98
C LYS A 91 -0.73 -2.45 -10.36
N ILE A 92 -1.42 -1.30 -10.37
CA ILE A 92 -0.80 0.02 -10.60
C ILE A 92 0.25 0.31 -9.54
N HIS A 93 -0.04 0.05 -8.27
CA HIS A 93 0.91 0.26 -7.18
C HIS A 93 2.14 -0.66 -7.31
N TYR A 94 1.94 -1.94 -7.62
CA TYR A 94 3.05 -2.88 -7.85
C TYR A 94 3.95 -2.42 -9.02
N ARG A 95 3.36 -1.99 -10.14
CA ARG A 95 4.12 -1.42 -11.26
C ARG A 95 4.89 -0.16 -10.88
N SER A 96 4.30 0.72 -10.07
CA SER A 96 4.96 1.92 -9.56
C SER A 96 6.19 1.57 -8.71
N VAL A 97 6.04 0.66 -7.74
CA VAL A 97 7.15 0.18 -6.90
C VAL A 97 8.23 -0.50 -7.75
N TRP A 98 7.81 -1.34 -8.69
CA TRP A 98 8.72 -2.05 -9.59
C TRP A 98 9.55 -1.08 -10.41
N ASN A 99 8.91 -0.19 -11.15
CA ASN A 99 9.56 0.75 -12.07
C ASN A 99 10.46 1.75 -11.36
N SER A 100 10.06 2.21 -10.16
CA SER A 100 10.84 3.21 -9.42
C SER A 100 12.01 2.66 -8.61
N ARG A 101 11.97 1.37 -8.23
CA ARG A 101 12.93 0.81 -7.28
C ARG A 101 13.64 -0.44 -7.81
N ILE A 102 12.89 -1.45 -8.26
CA ILE A 102 13.46 -2.78 -8.58
C ILE A 102 14.05 -2.79 -9.99
N LYS A 103 13.29 -2.32 -10.98
CA LYS A 103 13.69 -2.33 -12.38
C LYS A 103 15.04 -1.69 -12.64
N PRO A 104 15.36 -0.48 -12.10
CA PRO A 104 16.63 0.17 -12.41
C PRO A 104 17.87 -0.57 -11.90
N GLU A 105 17.73 -1.40 -10.86
CA GLU A 105 18.87 -2.04 -10.19
C GLU A 105 18.98 -3.54 -10.51
N LEU A 106 17.85 -4.23 -10.67
CA LEU A 106 17.80 -5.69 -10.82
C LEU A 106 17.08 -6.15 -12.09
N GLY A 107 16.34 -5.27 -12.77
CA GLY A 107 15.39 -5.64 -13.83
C GLY A 107 16.01 -6.41 -15.00
N ASP A 108 17.22 -6.05 -15.41
CA ASP A 108 17.91 -6.62 -16.57
C ASP A 108 18.77 -7.87 -16.24
N ILE A 109 18.85 -8.22 -14.93
CA ILE A 109 19.58 -9.42 -14.52
C ILE A 109 18.73 -10.66 -14.84
N LYS A 110 19.36 -11.67 -15.42
CA LYS A 110 18.70 -12.97 -15.64
C LYS A 110 18.28 -13.58 -14.32
N VAL A 111 17.07 -14.10 -14.24
CA VAL A 111 16.49 -14.67 -13.00
C VAL A 111 17.41 -15.75 -12.41
N THR A 112 17.99 -16.60 -13.25
CA THR A 112 18.93 -17.66 -12.85
C THR A 112 20.25 -17.17 -12.27
N GLN A 113 20.61 -15.91 -12.55
CA GLN A 113 21.87 -15.28 -12.07
C GLN A 113 21.69 -14.46 -10.80
N ILE A 114 20.44 -14.20 -10.36
CA ILE A 114 20.17 -13.45 -9.14
C ILE A 114 20.62 -14.29 -7.93
N LYS A 115 21.49 -13.70 -7.12
CA LYS A 115 21.99 -14.31 -5.87
C LYS A 115 21.55 -13.49 -4.66
N PRO A 116 21.48 -14.08 -3.45
CA PRO A 116 21.12 -13.36 -2.22
C PRO A 116 21.98 -12.11 -1.98
N PHE A 117 23.24 -12.11 -2.40
CA PHE A 117 24.11 -10.94 -2.30
C PHE A 117 23.60 -9.75 -3.13
N HIS A 118 23.15 -9.98 -4.36
CA HIS A 118 22.58 -8.91 -5.21
C HIS A 118 21.39 -8.23 -4.53
N ILE A 119 20.54 -9.03 -3.89
CA ILE A 119 19.33 -8.54 -3.21
C ILE A 119 19.69 -7.77 -1.93
N LYS A 120 20.65 -8.27 -1.15
CA LYS A 120 21.14 -7.55 0.04
C LYS A 120 21.77 -6.21 -0.33
N SER A 121 22.65 -6.18 -1.33
CA SER A 121 23.26 -4.95 -1.85
C SER A 121 22.21 -3.96 -2.36
N PHE A 122 21.16 -4.46 -3.00
CA PHE A 122 20.02 -3.64 -3.43
C PHE A 122 19.30 -2.97 -2.26
N TYR A 123 19.06 -3.68 -1.15
CA TYR A 123 18.42 -3.09 0.03
C TYR A 123 19.31 -2.04 0.70
N VAL A 124 20.62 -2.25 0.78
CA VAL A 124 21.57 -1.24 1.27
C VAL A 124 21.48 0.04 0.42
N LYS A 125 21.45 -0.08 -0.92
CA LYS A 125 21.26 1.07 -1.80
C LYS A 125 19.93 1.79 -1.58
N LEU A 126 18.84 1.08 -1.27
CA LEU A 126 17.57 1.72 -0.93
C LEU A 126 17.65 2.49 0.38
N GLU A 127 18.37 1.96 1.36
CA GLU A 127 18.62 2.63 2.65
C GLU A 127 19.46 3.90 2.44
N GLU A 128 20.55 3.83 1.69
CA GLU A 128 21.40 4.98 1.31
C GLU A 128 20.62 6.06 0.56
N LYS A 129 19.63 5.68 -0.25
CA LYS A 129 18.68 6.59 -0.91
C LYS A 129 17.62 7.17 0.04
N GLY A 130 17.67 6.85 1.34
CA GLY A 130 16.77 7.36 2.38
C GLY A 130 15.37 6.72 2.39
N TYR A 131 15.17 5.55 1.81
CA TYR A 131 13.89 4.84 1.90
C TYR A 131 13.62 4.35 3.32
N LYS A 132 12.38 4.53 3.77
CA LYS A 132 11.93 4.03 5.08
C LYS A 132 11.85 2.51 5.12
N SER A 133 12.04 1.92 6.30
CA SER A 133 11.95 0.49 6.55
C SER A 133 10.66 -0.12 5.99
N SER A 134 9.50 0.51 6.19
CA SER A 134 8.22 0.06 5.63
C SER A 134 8.21 0.01 4.10
N SER A 135 8.88 0.97 3.43
CA SER A 135 9.00 1.01 1.98
C SER A 135 9.92 -0.07 1.44
N ILE A 136 11.01 -0.37 2.16
CA ILE A 136 11.95 -1.46 1.82
C ILE A 136 11.25 -2.80 2.02
N LYS A 137 10.51 -2.99 3.13
CA LYS A 137 9.70 -4.20 3.38
C LYS A 137 8.67 -4.45 2.28
N LEU A 138 7.96 -3.41 1.83
CA LEU A 138 7.01 -3.51 0.72
C LEU A 138 7.70 -3.93 -0.58
N THR A 139 8.86 -3.33 -0.87
CA THR A 139 9.67 -3.67 -2.04
C THR A 139 10.16 -5.11 -1.97
N HIS A 140 10.60 -5.57 -0.78
CA HIS A 140 10.97 -6.96 -0.53
C HIS A 140 9.80 -7.93 -0.75
N CYS A 141 8.62 -7.63 -0.19
CA CYS A 141 7.43 -8.48 -0.37
C CYS A 141 7.08 -8.66 -1.86
N LEU A 142 7.15 -7.59 -2.65
CA LEU A 142 6.89 -7.66 -4.08
C LEU A 142 7.96 -8.49 -4.81
N LEU A 143 9.25 -8.18 -4.56
CA LEU A 143 10.38 -8.90 -5.19
C LEU A 143 10.36 -10.38 -4.81
N SER A 144 10.14 -10.70 -3.53
CA SER A 144 10.05 -12.07 -3.06
C SER A 144 8.89 -12.83 -3.72
N SER A 145 7.70 -12.20 -3.84
CA SER A 145 6.56 -12.84 -4.51
C SER A 145 6.81 -13.13 -5.98
N VAL A 146 7.53 -12.25 -6.69
CA VAL A 146 7.92 -12.47 -8.08
C VAL A 146 8.91 -13.62 -8.21
N LEU A 147 9.89 -13.69 -7.28
CA LEU A 147 10.88 -14.77 -7.26
C LEU A 147 10.30 -16.10 -6.74
N ASP A 148 9.26 -16.07 -5.88
CA ASP A 148 8.52 -17.29 -5.53
C ASP A 148 7.79 -17.84 -6.77
N ALA A 149 7.19 -16.98 -7.60
CA ALA A 149 6.61 -17.42 -8.87
C ALA A 149 7.67 -18.07 -9.81
N ALA A 150 8.92 -17.63 -9.77
CA ALA A 150 9.99 -18.29 -10.51
C ALA A 150 10.33 -19.69 -9.95
N VAL A 151 10.18 -19.88 -8.64
CA VAL A 151 10.33 -21.23 -8.02
C VAL A 151 9.15 -22.12 -8.39
N ASP A 152 7.93 -21.60 -8.28
CA ASP A 152 6.68 -22.33 -8.56
C ASP A 152 6.57 -22.76 -10.05
N ASN A 153 7.28 -22.07 -10.94
CA ASN A 153 7.35 -22.38 -12.37
C ASN A 153 8.69 -23.04 -12.77
N ASP A 154 9.41 -23.62 -11.85
CA ASP A 154 10.64 -24.40 -12.06
C ASP A 154 11.74 -23.65 -12.84
N ILE A 155 11.78 -22.31 -12.72
CA ILE A 155 12.81 -21.46 -13.32
C ILE A 155 14.07 -21.44 -12.44
N ILE A 156 13.89 -21.39 -11.12
CA ILE A 156 14.96 -21.43 -10.12
C ILE A 156 14.59 -22.37 -8.96
N ARG A 157 15.59 -22.99 -8.35
CA ARG A 157 15.39 -23.95 -7.25
C ARG A 157 14.94 -23.32 -5.94
N LYS A 158 15.39 -22.11 -5.66
CA LYS A 158 15.15 -21.41 -4.38
C LYS A 158 15.03 -19.93 -4.64
N ASN A 159 14.13 -19.29 -3.91
CA ASN A 159 13.99 -17.86 -3.92
C ASN A 159 15.20 -17.21 -3.20
N PRO A 160 16.02 -16.42 -3.93
CA PRO A 160 17.20 -15.78 -3.34
C PRO A 160 16.84 -14.59 -2.43
N ALA A 161 15.59 -14.13 -2.42
CA ALA A 161 15.12 -13.08 -1.52
C ALA A 161 14.74 -13.62 -0.13
N LYS A 162 14.49 -14.92 0.02
CA LYS A 162 14.18 -15.50 1.34
C LYS A 162 15.33 -15.21 2.32
N ASN A 163 14.97 -14.63 3.48
CA ASN A 163 15.93 -14.23 4.53
C ASN A 163 16.97 -13.16 4.09
N ALA A 164 16.71 -12.44 3.00
CA ALA A 164 17.61 -11.37 2.54
C ALA A 164 17.43 -10.06 3.30
N ILE A 165 16.28 -9.88 3.96
CA ILE A 165 15.97 -8.68 4.76
C ILE A 165 16.15 -8.98 6.24
N THR A 166 16.88 -8.10 6.95
CA THR A 166 16.88 -8.04 8.40
C THR A 166 15.86 -7.00 8.86
N LEU A 167 15.23 -7.21 10.02
CA LEU A 167 14.15 -6.36 10.53
C LEU A 167 14.56 -4.89 10.77
N SER A 168 15.86 -4.60 10.80
CA SER A 168 16.45 -3.29 11.10
C SER A 168 16.88 -2.46 9.88
N VAL A 169 16.53 -2.88 8.66
CA VAL A 169 16.91 -2.12 7.44
C VAL A 169 15.95 -0.96 7.20
N GLY A 170 16.52 0.25 7.05
CA GLY A 170 15.81 1.49 6.72
C GLY A 170 15.41 2.34 7.93
N ALA A 171 15.13 3.62 7.68
CA ALA A 171 14.75 4.58 8.70
C ALA A 171 13.42 4.18 9.38
N ASP A 172 13.30 4.46 10.67
CA ASP A 172 12.11 4.19 11.45
C ASP A 172 10.85 4.87 10.87
N ALA A 173 9.72 4.20 11.02
CA ALA A 173 8.45 4.82 10.69
C ALA A 173 8.20 6.01 11.64
N LYS A 174 7.76 7.15 11.08
CA LYS A 174 7.28 8.24 11.95
C LYS A 174 6.08 7.73 12.75
N GLU A 175 6.03 8.06 14.03
CA GLU A 175 4.85 7.82 14.85
C GLU A 175 3.61 8.43 14.19
N LYS A 176 2.49 7.74 14.31
CA LYS A 176 1.20 8.23 13.81
C LYS A 176 0.81 9.45 14.62
N GLN A 177 0.56 10.55 13.95
CA GLN A 177 0.27 11.81 14.59
C GLN A 177 -1.22 11.87 15.00
N VAL A 178 -1.47 12.10 16.29
CA VAL A 178 -2.80 12.33 16.85
C VAL A 178 -2.86 13.77 17.33
N LEU A 179 -3.86 14.53 16.87
CA LEU A 179 -4.06 15.90 17.35
C LEU A 179 -4.58 15.90 18.79
N THR A 180 -3.96 16.71 19.65
CA THR A 180 -4.47 16.91 21.00
C THR A 180 -5.85 17.57 20.98
N MET A 181 -6.61 17.47 22.09
CA MET A 181 -7.92 18.11 22.20
C MET A 181 -7.83 19.62 21.99
N GLU A 182 -6.78 20.25 22.48
CA GLU A 182 -6.52 21.68 22.29
C GLU A 182 -6.26 21.99 20.81
N GLN A 183 -5.42 21.22 20.14
CA GLN A 183 -5.15 21.38 18.70
C GLN A 183 -6.41 21.20 17.86
N GLN A 184 -7.27 20.23 18.18
CA GLN A 184 -8.54 20.02 17.51
C GLN A 184 -9.48 21.23 17.69
N LYS A 185 -9.60 21.76 18.92
CA LYS A 185 -10.39 22.96 19.24
C LYS A 185 -9.88 24.18 18.45
N ASN A 186 -8.56 24.39 18.47
CA ASN A 186 -7.92 25.51 17.79
C ASN A 186 -8.09 25.40 16.26
N LEU A 187 -7.96 24.19 15.69
CA LEU A 187 -8.18 23.93 14.28
C LEU A 187 -9.63 24.31 13.86
N LEU A 188 -10.61 23.77 14.57
CA LEU A 188 -12.03 24.04 14.25
C LEU A 188 -12.37 25.51 14.42
N ALA A 189 -11.88 26.16 15.47
CA ALA A 189 -12.08 27.60 15.68
C ALA A 189 -11.42 28.44 14.58
N PHE A 190 -10.20 28.10 14.17
CA PHE A 190 -9.53 28.77 13.06
C PHE A 190 -10.31 28.63 11.74
N VAL A 191 -10.71 27.41 11.40
CA VAL A 191 -11.47 27.13 10.17
C VAL A 191 -12.82 27.85 10.19
N ALA A 192 -13.55 27.82 11.32
CA ALA A 192 -14.85 28.48 11.47
C ALA A 192 -14.78 30.01 11.28
N ASN A 193 -13.71 30.63 11.76
CA ASN A 193 -13.51 32.09 11.70
C ASN A 193 -12.79 32.55 10.41
N SER A 194 -12.37 31.64 9.55
CA SER A 194 -11.66 31.97 8.31
C SER A 194 -12.66 32.30 7.19
N LYS A 195 -12.46 33.42 6.50
CA LYS A 195 -13.23 33.76 5.30
C LYS A 195 -13.00 32.77 4.14
N VAL A 196 -11.80 32.16 4.09
CA VAL A 196 -11.38 31.25 3.03
C VAL A 196 -11.71 29.79 3.35
N TYR A 197 -11.41 29.36 4.59
CA TYR A 197 -11.47 27.94 4.95
C TYR A 197 -12.80 27.52 5.59
N LYS A 198 -13.70 28.46 5.94
CA LYS A 198 -14.99 28.16 6.58
C LYS A 198 -15.83 27.14 5.80
N ILE A 199 -15.73 27.13 4.49
CA ILE A 199 -16.45 26.18 3.63
C ILE A 199 -16.04 24.72 3.87
N TYR A 200 -14.89 24.47 4.49
CA TYR A 200 -14.38 23.13 4.82
C TYR A 200 -14.72 22.72 6.26
N LEU A 201 -15.33 23.58 7.07
CA LEU A 201 -15.65 23.28 8.46
C LEU A 201 -16.48 22.00 8.62
N PRO A 202 -17.55 21.76 7.83
CA PRO A 202 -18.30 20.52 7.91
C PRO A 202 -17.44 19.28 7.68
N MET A 203 -16.54 19.33 6.70
CA MET A 203 -15.63 18.23 6.40
C MET A 203 -14.69 17.88 7.57
N PHE A 204 -14.10 18.90 8.23
CA PHE A 204 -13.26 18.70 9.40
C PHE A 204 -14.03 18.11 10.58
N ILE A 205 -15.26 18.57 10.82
CA ILE A 205 -16.13 18.03 11.86
C ILE A 205 -16.41 16.55 11.59
N ILE A 206 -16.80 16.20 10.36
CA ILE A 206 -17.11 14.82 9.98
C ILE A 206 -15.89 13.91 10.13
N PHE A 207 -14.70 14.36 9.72
CA PHE A 207 -13.47 13.58 9.94
C PHE A 207 -13.18 13.32 11.40
N LEU A 208 -13.25 14.34 12.25
CA LEU A 208 -12.93 14.24 13.68
C LEU A 208 -14.00 13.49 14.47
N GLU A 209 -15.27 13.60 14.10
CA GLU A 209 -16.38 12.93 14.79
C GLU A 209 -16.57 11.48 14.33
N ILE A 210 -16.45 11.19 13.03
CA ILE A 210 -16.72 9.84 12.52
C ILE A 210 -15.44 9.07 12.29
N GLY A 211 -14.41 9.70 11.73
CA GLY A 211 -13.14 9.06 11.38
C GLY A 211 -13.19 8.28 10.06
N LEU A 212 -13.89 8.81 9.05
CA LEU A 212 -13.96 8.19 7.73
C LEU A 212 -12.60 8.08 7.05
N ARG A 213 -12.44 7.09 6.15
CA ARG A 213 -11.32 7.12 5.21
C ARG A 213 -11.53 8.25 4.20
N CYS A 214 -10.44 8.84 3.71
CA CYS A 214 -10.55 9.94 2.74
C CYS A 214 -11.40 9.56 1.52
N GLY A 215 -11.18 8.38 0.95
CA GLY A 215 -11.98 7.88 -0.18
C GLY A 215 -13.46 7.64 0.15
N GLU A 216 -13.78 7.24 1.38
CA GLU A 216 -15.16 7.13 1.87
C GLU A 216 -15.80 8.53 1.90
N LEU A 217 -15.16 9.51 2.55
CA LEU A 217 -15.70 10.87 2.68
C LEU A 217 -15.94 11.54 1.32
N VAL A 218 -14.94 11.52 0.42
CA VAL A 218 -15.09 12.17 -0.89
C VAL A 218 -16.07 11.43 -1.81
N GLY A 219 -16.36 10.15 -1.50
CA GLY A 219 -17.34 9.32 -2.19
C GLY A 219 -18.77 9.49 -1.69
N LEU A 220 -19.00 10.12 -0.53
CA LEU A 220 -20.33 10.27 0.04
C LEU A 220 -21.28 11.00 -0.91
N THR A 221 -22.49 10.45 -1.01
CA THR A 221 -23.63 11.05 -1.69
C THR A 221 -24.72 11.45 -0.68
N TRP A 222 -25.65 12.31 -1.07
CA TRP A 222 -26.78 12.65 -0.19
C TRP A 222 -27.69 11.47 0.08
N ASP A 223 -27.64 10.43 -0.75
CA ASP A 223 -28.43 9.20 -0.59
C ASP A 223 -27.87 8.30 0.52
N ASP A 224 -26.61 8.51 0.93
CA ASP A 224 -25.97 7.79 2.03
C ASP A 224 -26.35 8.36 3.42
N VAL A 225 -26.94 9.56 3.47
CA VAL A 225 -27.23 10.26 4.74
C VAL A 225 -28.74 10.23 5.02
N SER A 226 -29.15 9.45 6.02
CA SER A 226 -30.51 9.49 6.54
C SER A 226 -30.60 10.48 7.70
N PHE A 227 -31.22 11.64 7.44
CA PHE A 227 -31.47 12.64 8.48
C PHE A 227 -32.57 12.20 9.45
N GLU A 228 -33.52 11.39 9.00
CA GLU A 228 -34.61 10.84 9.80
C GLU A 228 -34.11 9.80 10.79
N ASN A 229 -33.40 8.80 10.28
CA ASN A 229 -32.84 7.70 11.09
C ASN A 229 -31.54 8.07 11.79
N LYS A 230 -30.98 9.25 11.54
CA LYS A 230 -29.68 9.70 12.02
C LYS A 230 -28.56 8.69 11.72
N THR A 231 -28.49 8.18 10.50
CA THR A 231 -27.48 7.20 10.06
C THR A 231 -26.76 7.63 8.83
N LEU A 232 -25.51 7.17 8.69
CA LEU A 232 -24.65 7.30 7.51
C LEU A 232 -24.27 5.93 7.01
N SER A 233 -24.65 5.61 5.78
CA SER A 233 -24.29 4.36 5.12
C SER A 233 -22.93 4.47 4.42
N ILE A 234 -22.00 3.60 4.73
CA ILE A 234 -20.71 3.49 4.04
C ILE A 234 -20.72 2.18 3.26
N ASN A 235 -20.97 2.26 1.97
CA ASN A 235 -21.07 1.08 1.09
C ASN A 235 -20.15 1.20 -0.15
N HIS A 236 -19.51 2.35 -0.34
CA HIS A 236 -18.60 2.63 -1.44
C HIS A 236 -17.53 3.67 -1.04
N GLN A 237 -16.56 3.86 -1.93
CA GLN A 237 -15.54 4.89 -1.83
C GLN A 237 -15.19 5.42 -3.22
N LEU A 238 -14.76 6.66 -3.30
CA LEU A 238 -14.30 7.29 -4.53
C LEU A 238 -12.78 7.21 -4.63
N SER A 239 -12.31 6.75 -5.78
CA SER A 239 -10.90 6.66 -6.14
C SER A 239 -10.61 7.54 -7.35
N TYR A 240 -9.50 8.27 -7.32
CA TYR A 240 -8.99 9.05 -8.45
C TYR A 240 -7.59 8.60 -8.77
N ASN A 241 -7.44 7.80 -9.82
CA ASN A 241 -6.17 7.19 -10.20
C ASN A 241 -5.99 7.20 -11.71
N ARG A 242 -4.75 6.96 -12.14
CA ARG A 242 -4.45 6.77 -13.55
C ARG A 242 -4.90 5.37 -14.00
N TYR A 243 -5.81 5.33 -14.96
CA TYR A 243 -6.29 4.11 -15.61
C TYR A 243 -6.08 4.26 -17.11
N GLY A 244 -5.23 3.42 -17.69
CA GLY A 244 -4.95 3.46 -19.13
C GLY A 244 -4.44 4.81 -19.62
N ASP A 245 -5.29 5.53 -20.30
CA ASP A 245 -5.02 6.79 -21.00
C ASP A 245 -5.01 8.04 -20.12
N GLY A 246 -5.48 7.95 -18.86
CA GLY A 246 -5.55 9.15 -18.01
C GLY A 246 -5.97 8.91 -16.57
N TYR A 247 -6.17 10.02 -15.86
CA TYR A 247 -6.70 10.02 -14.51
C TYR A 247 -8.22 10.07 -14.54
N HIS A 248 -8.86 9.10 -13.89
CA HIS A 248 -10.31 8.98 -13.82
C HIS A 248 -10.79 8.78 -12.40
N PHE A 249 -12.00 9.28 -12.13
CA PHE A 249 -12.76 8.93 -10.95
C PHE A 249 -13.43 7.58 -11.15
N LEU A 250 -13.34 6.72 -10.13
CA LEU A 250 -14.07 5.45 -10.06
C LEU A 250 -14.68 5.31 -8.68
N VAL A 251 -15.95 4.94 -8.65
CA VAL A 251 -16.58 4.45 -7.42
C VAL A 251 -16.27 2.97 -7.30
N ILE A 252 -15.68 2.58 -6.20
CA ILE A 252 -15.27 1.21 -5.92
C ILE A 252 -15.81 0.75 -4.56
N PRO A 253 -16.09 -0.54 -4.38
CA PRO A 253 -16.51 -1.05 -3.07
C PRO A 253 -15.39 -0.85 -2.03
N PRO A 254 -15.72 -0.89 -0.73
CA PRO A 254 -14.73 -0.94 0.33
C PRO A 254 -13.81 -2.17 0.18
N LYS A 255 -12.55 -2.04 0.62
CA LYS A 255 -11.53 -3.12 0.49
C LYS A 255 -11.90 -4.42 1.23
N THR A 256 -12.72 -4.33 2.26
CA THR A 256 -13.13 -5.47 3.09
C THR A 256 -14.63 -5.40 3.36
N ALA A 257 -15.26 -6.53 3.65
CA ALA A 257 -16.66 -6.58 4.05
C ALA A 257 -16.95 -5.69 5.29
N ALA A 258 -16.03 -5.61 6.24
CA ALA A 258 -16.13 -4.72 7.40
C ALA A 258 -16.11 -3.22 7.03
N GLY A 259 -15.76 -2.88 5.79
CA GLY A 259 -15.85 -1.51 5.28
C GLY A 259 -17.28 -1.08 4.99
N VAL A 260 -18.20 -2.03 4.70
CA VAL A 260 -19.64 -1.75 4.52
C VAL A 260 -20.27 -1.71 5.91
N ARG A 261 -20.85 -0.55 6.26
CA ARG A 261 -21.41 -0.32 7.60
C ARG A 261 -22.32 0.89 7.64
N ASP A 262 -23.27 0.86 8.57
CA ASP A 262 -24.10 2.02 8.90
C ASP A 262 -23.66 2.61 10.23
N ILE A 263 -23.38 3.92 10.23
CA ILE A 263 -22.84 4.63 11.39
C ILE A 263 -23.93 5.54 11.96
N PRO A 264 -24.29 5.40 13.25
CA PRO A 264 -25.19 6.34 13.89
C PRO A 264 -24.53 7.73 13.99
N LEU A 265 -25.31 8.76 13.67
CA LEU A 265 -24.85 10.14 13.63
C LEU A 265 -25.30 10.92 14.87
N THR A 266 -24.36 11.69 15.44
CA THR A 266 -24.66 12.68 16.48
C THR A 266 -25.29 13.93 15.84
N ASP A 267 -26.02 14.71 16.63
CA ASP A 267 -26.63 15.98 16.14
C ASP A 267 -25.56 16.93 15.59
N LYS A 268 -24.39 16.98 16.20
CA LYS A 268 -23.22 17.76 15.72
C LYS A 268 -22.83 17.40 14.27
N VAL A 269 -22.85 16.12 13.94
CA VAL A 269 -22.51 15.64 12.59
C VAL A 269 -23.64 15.91 11.62
N LEU A 270 -24.89 15.74 12.05
CA LEU A 270 -26.07 16.10 11.24
C LEU A 270 -26.06 17.57 10.88
N ASP A 271 -25.74 18.45 11.84
CA ASP A 271 -25.61 19.89 11.60
C ASP A 271 -24.45 20.20 10.63
N ALA A 272 -23.35 19.47 10.70
CA ALA A 272 -22.28 19.60 9.72
C ALA A 272 -22.76 19.22 8.29
N PHE A 273 -23.54 18.16 8.13
CA PHE A 273 -24.15 17.82 6.84
C PHE A 273 -25.18 18.88 6.37
N ARG A 274 -26.00 19.44 7.25
CA ARG A 274 -26.89 20.53 6.92
C ARG A 274 -26.14 21.76 6.42
N GLN A 275 -25.10 22.18 7.15
CA GLN A 275 -24.21 23.30 6.75
C GLN A 275 -23.53 23.03 5.39
N GLN A 276 -23.10 21.77 5.12
CA GLN A 276 -22.56 21.42 3.82
C GLN A 276 -23.60 21.55 2.71
N LYS A 277 -24.85 21.14 2.96
CA LYS A 277 -25.96 21.26 2.01
C LYS A 277 -26.26 22.70 1.68
N GLU A 278 -26.36 23.57 2.69
CA GLU A 278 -26.52 25.02 2.52
C GLU A 278 -25.37 25.66 1.75
N THR A 279 -24.12 25.21 2.06
CA THR A 279 -22.94 25.70 1.35
C THR A 279 -22.95 25.30 -0.13
N ASN A 280 -23.37 24.08 -0.46
CA ASN A 280 -23.50 23.61 -1.83
C ASN A 280 -24.58 24.41 -2.58
N GLN A 281 -25.74 24.66 -1.94
CA GLN A 281 -26.79 25.46 -2.51
C GLN A 281 -26.34 26.92 -2.78
N ARG A 282 -25.74 27.56 -1.79
CA ARG A 282 -25.23 28.94 -1.91
C ARG A 282 -24.15 29.08 -3.00
N LEU A 283 -23.28 28.09 -3.18
CA LEU A 283 -22.20 28.10 -4.16
C LEU A 283 -22.60 27.45 -5.50
N ASN A 284 -23.87 27.09 -5.68
CA ASN A 284 -24.40 26.41 -6.86
C ASN A 284 -23.58 25.15 -7.23
N ARG A 285 -23.26 24.35 -6.22
CA ARG A 285 -22.51 23.09 -6.36
C ARG A 285 -23.48 21.92 -6.45
N TYR A 286 -23.40 21.19 -7.57
CA TYR A 286 -24.20 20.00 -7.83
C TYR A 286 -23.44 19.05 -8.74
N THR A 287 -23.70 17.75 -8.62
CA THR A 287 -23.07 16.74 -9.49
C THR A 287 -23.55 16.91 -10.92
N ARG A 288 -22.64 17.22 -11.84
CA ARG A 288 -22.97 17.38 -13.28
C ARG A 288 -23.00 16.06 -14.03
N LYS A 289 -22.21 15.09 -13.61
CA LYS A 289 -22.05 13.80 -14.27
C LYS A 289 -21.92 12.69 -13.24
N GLU A 290 -22.69 11.64 -13.42
CA GLU A 290 -22.58 10.44 -12.62
C GLU A 290 -21.25 9.72 -12.86
N ILE A 291 -20.74 9.11 -11.81
CA ILE A 291 -19.53 8.28 -11.83
C ILE A 291 -19.96 6.88 -11.44
N ASN A 292 -19.89 5.93 -12.38
CA ASN A 292 -20.33 4.55 -12.19
C ASN A 292 -21.76 4.41 -11.62
N GLY A 293 -22.71 5.28 -12.06
CA GLY A 293 -24.10 5.30 -11.61
C GLY A 293 -24.32 6.04 -10.27
N TYR A 294 -23.28 6.63 -9.67
CA TYR A 294 -23.39 7.47 -8.48
C TYR A 294 -23.43 8.94 -8.86
N GLY A 295 -24.41 9.66 -8.33
CA GLY A 295 -24.56 11.11 -8.45
C GLY A 295 -24.67 11.75 -7.06
N ASN A 296 -25.11 13.01 -7.01
CA ASN A 296 -25.43 13.71 -5.77
C ASN A 296 -24.30 13.73 -4.72
N PHE A 297 -23.03 13.78 -5.16
CA PHE A 297 -21.89 13.83 -4.24
C PHE A 297 -21.96 15.03 -3.31
N ILE A 298 -21.60 14.82 -2.04
CA ILE A 298 -21.67 15.84 -0.98
C ILE A 298 -20.53 16.85 -1.10
N PHE A 299 -19.28 16.38 -1.30
CA PHE A 299 -18.09 17.21 -1.31
C PHE A 299 -17.63 17.49 -2.74
N LEU A 300 -17.95 18.69 -3.22
CA LEU A 300 -17.72 19.12 -4.61
C LEU A 300 -16.73 20.29 -4.68
N THR A 301 -15.91 20.28 -5.71
CA THR A 301 -15.04 21.40 -6.12
C THR A 301 -15.86 22.52 -6.76
N ASN A 302 -15.20 23.66 -7.05
CA ASN A 302 -15.82 24.76 -7.81
C ASN A 302 -16.24 24.37 -9.24
N ASN A 303 -15.65 23.29 -9.77
CA ASN A 303 -15.97 22.76 -11.10
C ASN A 303 -17.11 21.72 -11.05
N ASN A 304 -17.78 21.57 -9.92
CA ASN A 304 -18.85 20.59 -9.71
C ASN A 304 -18.41 19.13 -9.91
N MET A 305 -17.13 18.84 -9.64
CA MET A 305 -16.56 17.50 -9.59
C MET A 305 -16.29 17.12 -8.13
N PRO A 306 -16.42 15.86 -7.75
CA PRO A 306 -15.99 15.40 -6.43
C PRO A 306 -14.52 15.73 -6.16
N TYR A 307 -14.16 15.91 -4.90
CA TYR A 307 -12.75 16.05 -4.55
C TYR A 307 -12.00 14.74 -4.79
N ALA A 308 -10.80 14.84 -5.35
CA ALA A 308 -9.81 13.75 -5.27
C ALA A 308 -9.18 13.72 -3.85
N SER A 309 -8.77 12.55 -3.37
CA SER A 309 -8.14 12.44 -2.05
C SER A 309 -6.91 13.35 -1.91
N SER A 310 -6.12 13.52 -2.96
CA SER A 310 -4.97 14.44 -2.98
C SER A 310 -5.35 15.91 -2.80
N CYS A 311 -6.55 16.32 -3.22
CA CYS A 311 -7.03 17.68 -2.98
C CYS A 311 -7.33 17.90 -1.49
N ILE A 312 -7.84 16.87 -0.81
CA ILE A 312 -8.09 16.95 0.64
C ILE A 312 -6.76 17.07 1.41
N ASP A 313 -5.73 16.31 1.02
CA ASP A 313 -4.38 16.45 1.58
C ASP A 313 -3.85 17.88 1.44
N GLN A 314 -4.04 18.50 0.26
CA GLN A 314 -3.63 19.89 0.02
C GLN A 314 -4.42 20.87 0.87
N ILE A 315 -5.74 20.69 1.02
CA ILE A 315 -6.57 21.54 1.89
C ILE A 315 -6.06 21.48 3.32
N MET A 316 -5.77 20.29 3.86
CA MET A 316 -5.25 20.12 5.21
C MET A 316 -3.88 20.79 5.38
N TYR A 317 -3.00 20.63 4.40
CA TYR A 317 -1.71 21.31 4.38
C TYR A 317 -1.86 22.84 4.44
N HIS A 318 -2.70 23.41 3.56
CA HIS A 318 -2.90 24.85 3.51
C HIS A 318 -3.58 25.41 4.76
N VAL A 319 -4.51 24.67 5.36
CA VAL A 319 -5.16 25.06 6.61
C VAL A 319 -4.14 25.08 7.76
N SER A 320 -3.32 24.03 7.90
CA SER A 320 -2.30 23.97 8.97
C SER A 320 -1.23 25.06 8.80
N ASP A 321 -0.78 25.29 7.57
CA ASP A 321 0.21 26.32 7.24
C ASP A 321 -0.33 27.75 7.51
N ALA A 322 -1.57 28.02 7.10
CA ALA A 322 -2.23 29.31 7.35
C ALA A 322 -2.47 29.56 8.85
N TYR A 323 -2.88 28.51 9.60
CA TYR A 323 -2.99 28.58 11.06
C TYR A 323 -1.64 28.94 11.67
N ASN A 324 -0.59 28.23 11.32
CA ASN A 324 0.76 28.40 11.88
C ASN A 324 1.30 29.81 11.58
N ARG A 325 1.10 30.33 10.38
CA ARG A 325 1.49 31.71 10.06
C ARG A 325 0.76 32.75 10.90
N LYS A 326 -0.55 32.56 11.15
CA LYS A 326 -1.34 33.44 12.00
C LYS A 326 -0.88 33.34 13.46
N GLU A 327 -0.70 32.13 13.94
CA GLU A 327 -0.26 31.84 15.32
C GLU A 327 1.13 32.40 15.62
N GLN A 328 2.09 32.24 14.70
CA GLN A 328 3.43 32.82 14.85
C GLN A 328 3.38 34.35 14.99
N LYS A 329 2.57 35.02 14.16
CA LYS A 329 2.40 36.49 14.26
C LYS A 329 1.78 36.91 15.58
N ALA A 330 0.78 36.20 16.07
CA ALA A 330 0.15 36.45 17.35
C ALA A 330 1.12 36.19 18.51
N ALA A 331 1.84 35.08 18.47
CA ALA A 331 2.80 34.72 19.51
C ALA A 331 3.96 35.75 19.66
N ILE A 332 4.46 36.28 18.53
CA ILE A 332 5.46 37.36 18.53
C ILE A 332 4.88 38.61 19.17
N LYS A 333 3.64 39.01 18.82
CA LYS A 333 2.99 40.19 19.39
C LYS A 333 2.74 40.05 20.88
N ASP A 334 2.40 38.84 21.34
CA ASP A 334 2.03 38.56 22.73
C ASP A 334 3.24 38.05 23.56
N GLU A 335 4.45 38.08 23.00
CA GLU A 335 5.72 37.66 23.63
C GLU A 335 5.65 36.25 24.24
N ARG A 336 4.96 35.33 23.58
CA ARG A 336 4.77 33.94 24.02
C ARG A 336 5.29 32.92 23.02
N LYS A 337 5.44 31.68 23.45
CA LYS A 337 5.69 30.55 22.52
C LYS A 337 4.49 30.31 21.61
N PRO A 338 4.69 30.12 20.29
CA PRO A 338 3.59 29.77 19.38
C PRO A 338 3.09 28.33 19.62
N ASN A 339 1.78 28.16 19.65
CA ASN A 339 1.13 26.84 19.70
C ASN A 339 0.87 26.36 18.27
N LEU A 340 1.88 25.76 17.66
CA LEU A 340 1.85 25.37 16.27
C LEU A 340 1.04 24.09 16.03
N MET A 341 0.27 24.11 14.96
CA MET A 341 -0.41 22.92 14.43
C MET A 341 0.62 22.03 13.72
N PRO A 342 0.71 20.74 14.04
CA PRO A 342 1.52 19.82 13.26
C PRO A 342 0.98 19.68 11.82
N LYS A 343 1.82 19.23 10.90
CA LYS A 343 1.33 18.78 9.60
C LYS A 343 0.50 17.52 9.79
N PHE A 344 -0.72 17.49 9.30
CA PHE A 344 -1.61 16.34 9.40
C PHE A 344 -2.30 16.03 8.07
N SER A 345 -2.71 14.80 7.91
CA SER A 345 -3.42 14.24 6.77
C SER A 345 -4.83 13.80 7.17
N PRO A 346 -5.71 13.44 6.22
CA PRO A 346 -7.01 12.81 6.52
C PRO A 346 -6.87 11.57 7.40
N HIS A 347 -5.78 10.82 7.20
CA HIS A 347 -5.53 9.61 7.98
C HIS A 347 -5.18 9.92 9.44
N ASP A 348 -4.47 11.02 9.70
CA ASP A 348 -4.16 11.47 11.07
C ASP A 348 -5.44 11.97 11.78
N LEU A 349 -6.36 12.64 11.07
CA LEU A 349 -7.67 13.00 11.62
C LEU A 349 -8.51 11.76 11.96
N ARG A 350 -8.47 10.73 11.09
CA ARG A 350 -9.11 9.47 11.38
C ARG A 350 -8.48 8.78 12.60
N HIS A 351 -7.16 8.78 12.74
CA HIS A 351 -6.48 8.28 13.94
C HIS A 351 -6.89 9.06 15.17
N THR A 352 -6.95 10.39 15.07
CA THR A 352 -7.44 11.27 16.14
C THR A 352 -8.87 10.91 16.57
N ALA A 353 -9.79 10.73 15.61
CA ALA A 353 -11.16 10.31 15.89
C ALA A 353 -11.22 8.94 16.58
N CYS A 354 -10.40 7.98 16.16
CA CYS A 354 -10.30 6.66 16.75
C CYS A 354 -9.79 6.74 18.21
N THR A 355 -8.70 7.48 18.43
CA THR A 355 -8.10 7.70 19.75
C THR A 355 -9.05 8.41 20.71
N ASN A 356 -9.75 9.46 20.23
CA ASN A 356 -10.75 10.17 21.05
C ASN A 356 -11.85 9.22 21.55
N LYS A 357 -12.39 8.36 20.67
CA LYS A 357 -13.43 7.40 21.05
C LYS A 357 -12.91 6.32 22.00
N ALA A 358 -11.68 5.88 21.80
CA ALA A 358 -11.04 4.92 22.71
C ALA A 358 -10.85 5.54 24.11
N ARG A 359 -10.37 6.82 24.20
CA ARG A 359 -10.24 7.56 25.47
C ARG A 359 -11.56 7.80 26.18
N LEU A 360 -12.65 7.92 25.42
CA LEU A 360 -14.02 8.00 25.98
C LEU A 360 -14.59 6.63 26.41
N GLY A 361 -13.78 5.56 26.38
CA GLY A 361 -14.17 4.22 26.81
C GLY A 361 -15.11 3.50 25.86
N MET A 362 -15.12 3.84 24.56
CA MET A 362 -15.92 3.09 23.58
C MET A 362 -15.43 1.66 23.49
N ASN A 363 -16.34 0.68 23.52
CA ASN A 363 -15.98 -0.72 23.37
C ASN A 363 -15.17 -0.99 22.10
N VAL A 364 -14.10 -1.82 22.19
CA VAL A 364 -13.18 -2.12 21.09
C VAL A 364 -13.90 -2.63 19.84
N ARG A 365 -14.90 -3.51 19.99
CA ARG A 365 -15.66 -4.06 18.85
C ARG A 365 -16.54 -3.00 18.20
N THR A 366 -17.18 -2.16 19.00
CA THR A 366 -17.99 -1.03 18.50
C THR A 366 -17.11 -0.04 17.74
N LEU A 367 -15.94 0.29 18.30
CA LEU A 367 -14.97 1.16 17.65
C LEU A 367 -14.45 0.53 16.35
N GLN A 368 -14.12 -0.77 16.36
CA GLN A 368 -13.72 -1.51 15.16
C GLN A 368 -14.79 -1.42 14.06
N TYR A 369 -16.07 -1.60 14.41
CA TYR A 369 -17.19 -1.50 13.50
C TYR A 369 -17.31 -0.08 12.91
N ILE A 370 -17.36 0.95 13.73
CA ILE A 370 -17.48 2.36 13.29
C ILE A 370 -16.33 2.73 12.37
N MET A 371 -15.10 2.33 12.73
CA MET A 371 -13.92 2.60 11.93
C MET A 371 -13.84 1.72 10.66
N GLY A 372 -14.58 0.61 10.58
CA GLY A 372 -14.50 -0.33 9.45
C GLY A 372 -13.11 -0.99 9.34
N HIS A 373 -12.52 -1.39 10.46
CA HIS A 373 -11.24 -2.10 10.49
C HIS A 373 -11.46 -3.59 10.26
N GLY A 374 -10.84 -4.15 9.22
CA GLY A 374 -10.93 -5.57 8.90
C GLY A 374 -10.23 -6.50 9.92
N SER A 375 -9.32 -5.95 10.74
CA SER A 375 -8.64 -6.66 11.83
C SER A 375 -8.76 -5.87 13.13
N SER A 376 -8.98 -6.58 14.22
CA SER A 376 -8.99 -6.01 15.58
C SER A 376 -7.61 -5.47 16.00
N SER A 377 -6.52 -6.02 15.46
CA SER A 377 -5.16 -5.58 15.79
C SER A 377 -4.94 -4.08 15.55
N VAL A 378 -5.52 -3.53 14.46
CA VAL A 378 -5.43 -2.09 14.15
C VAL A 378 -6.13 -1.23 15.19
N THR A 379 -7.26 -1.72 15.73
CA THR A 379 -8.00 -1.00 16.78
C THR A 379 -7.31 -1.15 18.12
N LEU A 380 -6.83 -2.35 18.45
CA LEU A 380 -6.09 -2.63 19.70
C LEU A 380 -4.78 -1.84 19.79
N GLU A 381 -4.09 -1.61 18.65
CA GLU A 381 -2.91 -0.76 18.63
C GLU A 381 -3.20 0.66 19.18
N VAL A 382 -4.40 1.21 18.93
CA VAL A 382 -4.81 2.50 19.49
C VAL A 382 -5.01 2.43 20.99
N TYR A 383 -5.56 1.34 21.52
CA TYR A 383 -5.74 1.16 22.96
C TYR A 383 -4.41 0.94 23.69
N ASN A 384 -3.46 0.21 23.08
CA ASN A 384 -2.13 -0.02 23.65
C ASN A 384 -1.32 1.30 23.83
N HIS A 385 -1.64 2.34 23.08
CA HIS A 385 -1.05 3.66 23.25
C HIS A 385 -1.72 4.52 24.34
N LEU A 386 -2.83 4.02 24.94
CA LEU A 386 -3.56 4.68 26.03
C LEU A 386 -3.21 4.09 27.40
N ASP A 387 -2.38 3.03 27.44
CA ASP A 387 -2.00 2.32 28.67
C ASP A 387 -1.00 3.13 29.48
N ASN A 388 -1.46 4.21 30.12
CA ASN A 388 -0.73 4.91 31.17
C ASN A 388 -1.51 4.86 32.50
N VAL A 389 -0.82 5.12 33.60
CA VAL A 389 -1.40 5.07 34.96
C VAL A 389 -2.59 6.04 35.11
N GLU A 390 -2.61 7.12 34.35
CA GLU A 390 -3.65 8.15 34.40
C GLU A 390 -4.95 7.67 33.72
N ASP A 391 -4.84 6.97 32.58
CA ASP A 391 -5.98 6.34 31.91
C ASP A 391 -6.57 5.20 32.74
N ALA A 392 -5.72 4.38 33.39
CA ALA A 392 -6.17 3.33 34.32
C ALA A 392 -6.89 3.93 35.54
N ARG A 393 -6.41 5.04 36.08
CA ARG A 393 -7.05 5.74 37.21
C ARG A 393 -8.41 6.30 36.82
N ASN A 394 -8.54 6.91 35.65
CA ASN A 394 -9.80 7.43 35.14
C ASN A 394 -10.83 6.33 34.92
N GLU A 395 -10.41 5.15 34.43
CA GLU A 395 -11.31 4.02 34.22
C GLU A 395 -11.78 3.41 35.55
N MET A 396 -10.91 3.31 36.56
CA MET A 396 -11.28 2.87 37.90
C MET A 396 -12.28 3.82 38.54
N GLN A 397 -12.07 5.13 38.42
CA GLN A 397 -13.01 6.14 38.93
C GLN A 397 -14.39 6.03 38.25
N ARG A 398 -14.42 5.80 36.94
CA ARG A 398 -15.66 5.60 36.19
C ARG A 398 -16.41 4.34 36.61
N ILE A 399 -15.71 3.25 36.93
CA ILE A 399 -16.30 2.02 37.46
C ILE A 399 -16.93 2.28 38.82
N GLU A 400 -16.24 2.98 39.72
CA GLU A 400 -16.76 3.38 41.04
C GLU A 400 -18.03 4.23 40.91
N GLU A 401 -18.02 5.26 40.02
CA GLU A 401 -19.21 6.10 39.77
C GLU A 401 -20.40 5.28 39.26
N THR A 402 -20.17 4.28 38.41
CA THR A 402 -21.22 3.42 37.86
C THR A 402 -21.78 2.46 38.90
N GLN A 403 -20.95 1.94 39.82
CA GLN A 403 -21.36 1.08 40.90
C GLN A 403 -22.15 1.82 42.01
N LEU A 404 -21.93 3.15 42.16
CA LEU A 404 -22.69 3.95 43.13
C LEU A 404 -24.09 4.35 42.65
N ILE A 405 -24.40 4.13 41.35
CA ILE A 405 -25.69 4.46 40.73
C ILE A 405 -26.58 3.19 40.55
N SER A 406 -26.00 2.02 40.73
CA SER A 406 -26.70 0.72 40.67
C SER A 406 -27.13 0.24 42.05
#